data_0c7dd18c4f640eeee50a51bc929b2f09
#
_entry.id   0c7dd18c4f640eeee50a51bc929b2f09
#
_cell.length_a   1.000
_cell.length_b   1.000
_cell.length_c   1.000
_cell.angle_alpha   90.00
_cell.angle_beta   90.00
_cell.angle_gamma   90.00
#
_symmetry.space_group_name_H-M   'P 1'
#
loop_
_entity.id
_entity.type
_entity.pdbx_description
1 polymer ?
#
loop_
_entity_poly.entity_id
_entity_poly.type
_entity_poly.pdbx_seq_one_letter_code
_entity_poly.pdbx_strand_id
1 'polypeptide(L)'
;MFFDDEPHGVFFLIDNKSFYASCEAVARGLNPLKVPLVVLSEAENTNGGLILATSPEAKHLFHLKANVSRKRDLPNDPRLWVVPPRMNLYIQRNLQINQIFHQFTTEKEVLPYSIDESILDMTHTWRLFGNSVREVARLIQKTVRQKLGLYTTVGIGDNPVQAKLALDLYAKHNHELIGEIHYETVPDKIWSITELTDVWGIGPRMAKRLNRLQIHNMYELAHTNPYLLKQQLGVIGSQLFATAWGIDRAQVTEPTKVKEASLGNSQVLPRDYFNQAEIETVIK
;
A
#
# COMPACT_ATOMS: atom_id res chain seq x y z
N MET A 1 1.92 26.69 -11.51
CA MET A 1 2.08 26.60 -10.05
C MET A 1 3.56 26.50 -9.79
N PHE A 2 4.09 27.28 -8.88
CA PHE A 2 5.51 27.19 -8.49
C PHE A 2 5.59 26.28 -7.29
N PHE A 3 6.48 25.29 -7.32
CA PHE A 3 6.63 24.32 -6.24
C PHE A 3 7.56 24.80 -5.10
N ASP A 4 8.22 25.95 -5.28
CA ASP A 4 9.23 26.47 -4.35
C ASP A 4 8.71 26.68 -2.92
N ASP A 5 7.41 26.95 -2.78
CA ASP A 5 6.73 27.14 -1.48
C ASP A 5 6.13 25.84 -0.91
N GLU A 6 6.23 24.72 -1.62
CA GLU A 6 5.70 23.44 -1.16
C GLU A 6 6.74 22.66 -0.34
N PRO A 7 6.34 21.75 0.55
CA PRO A 7 7.30 20.97 1.33
C PRO A 7 8.22 20.14 0.44
N HIS A 8 9.53 20.28 0.63
CA HIS A 8 10.57 19.47 0.00
C HIS A 8 11.28 18.63 1.05
N GLY A 9 11.11 17.31 0.94
CA GLY A 9 11.76 16.34 1.81
C GLY A 9 12.29 15.15 1.01
N VAL A 10 12.67 14.12 1.73
CA VAL A 10 13.02 12.81 1.16
C VAL A 10 12.19 11.77 1.89
N PHE A 11 11.13 11.31 1.25
CA PHE A 11 10.21 10.34 1.82
C PHE A 11 10.33 9.00 1.10
N PHE A 12 10.42 7.94 1.90
CA PHE A 12 10.31 6.57 1.40
C PHE A 12 8.98 5.99 1.85
N LEU A 13 8.22 5.44 0.92
CA LEU A 13 7.13 4.53 1.25
C LEU A 13 7.58 3.12 0.88
N ILE A 14 7.67 2.26 1.87
CA ILE A 14 8.22 0.91 1.75
C ILE A 14 7.10 -0.11 1.94
N ASP A 15 6.91 -0.98 0.96
CA ASP A 15 5.92 -2.07 0.94
C ASP A 15 6.63 -3.42 0.96
N ASN A 16 6.16 -4.34 1.80
CA ASN A 16 6.68 -5.69 1.89
C ASN A 16 5.96 -6.60 0.89
N LYS A 17 6.65 -6.99 -0.16
CA LYS A 17 6.11 -7.73 -1.31
C LYS A 17 5.37 -9.01 -0.90
N SER A 18 4.04 -9.05 -1.18
CA SER A 18 3.17 -10.20 -0.84
C SER A 18 3.33 -10.66 0.62
N PHE A 19 3.24 -9.73 1.56
CA PHE A 19 3.76 -9.82 2.92
C PHE A 19 3.43 -11.13 3.63
N TYR A 20 2.15 -11.48 3.80
CA TYR A 20 1.77 -12.71 4.51
C TYR A 20 2.30 -13.97 3.82
N ALA A 21 2.18 -14.04 2.51
CA ALA A 21 2.71 -15.17 1.74
C ALA A 21 4.24 -15.26 1.84
N SER A 22 4.93 -14.11 1.85
CA SER A 22 6.38 -14.05 2.03
C SER A 22 6.81 -14.49 3.43
N CYS A 23 6.10 -14.06 4.47
CA CYS A 23 6.35 -14.51 5.85
C CYS A 23 6.19 -16.03 5.98
N GLU A 24 5.13 -16.59 5.38
CA GLU A 24 4.88 -18.03 5.40
C GLU A 24 5.95 -18.83 4.63
N ALA A 25 6.38 -18.32 3.48
CA ALA A 25 7.45 -18.94 2.69
C ALA A 25 8.77 -18.95 3.46
N VAL A 26 9.19 -17.80 3.98
CA VAL A 26 10.45 -17.68 4.75
C VAL A 26 10.43 -18.56 6.01
N ALA A 27 9.31 -18.61 6.74
CA ALA A 27 9.19 -19.45 7.92
C ALA A 27 9.31 -20.96 7.63
N ARG A 28 9.17 -21.38 6.36
CA ARG A 28 9.34 -22.74 5.87
C ARG A 28 10.68 -22.96 5.15
N GLY A 29 11.58 -21.97 5.17
CA GLY A 29 12.87 -22.04 4.46
C GLY A 29 12.73 -21.93 2.93
N LEU A 30 11.59 -21.45 2.43
CA LEU A 30 11.31 -21.35 0.98
C LEU A 30 11.60 -19.92 0.47
N ASN A 31 11.94 -19.81 -0.82
CA ASN A 31 12.12 -18.51 -1.46
C ASN A 31 10.74 -17.87 -1.76
N PRO A 32 10.40 -16.71 -1.15
CA PRO A 32 9.07 -16.11 -1.30
C PRO A 32 8.75 -15.63 -2.72
N LEU A 33 9.78 -15.43 -3.58
CA LEU A 33 9.54 -15.03 -4.98
C LEU A 33 9.34 -16.23 -5.91
N LYS A 34 9.78 -17.43 -5.51
CA LYS A 34 9.80 -18.62 -6.39
C LYS A 34 8.81 -19.71 -5.99
N VAL A 35 8.31 -19.68 -4.76
CA VAL A 35 7.33 -20.67 -4.30
C VAL A 35 5.91 -20.21 -4.63
N PRO A 36 5.09 -21.02 -5.31
CA PRO A 36 3.67 -20.74 -5.46
C PRO A 36 2.96 -21.04 -4.13
N LEU A 37 2.61 -19.98 -3.39
CA LEU A 37 2.00 -20.08 -2.06
C LEU A 37 0.87 -19.08 -1.92
N VAL A 38 -0.23 -19.52 -1.32
CA VAL A 38 -1.36 -18.68 -0.93
C VAL A 38 -1.65 -18.83 0.57
N VAL A 39 -2.04 -17.73 1.19
CA VAL A 39 -2.58 -17.70 2.55
C VAL A 39 -4.09 -17.66 2.44
N LEU A 40 -4.75 -18.73 2.87
CA LEU A 40 -6.19 -18.90 2.78
C LEU A 40 -6.82 -18.77 4.17
N SER A 41 -7.84 -17.92 4.32
CA SER A 41 -8.62 -17.87 5.56
C SER A 41 -9.39 -19.19 5.73
N GLU A 42 -9.25 -19.80 6.91
CA GLU A 42 -9.94 -21.08 7.25
C GLU A 42 -11.37 -20.87 7.74
N ALA A 43 -11.89 -19.65 7.72
CA ALA A 43 -13.22 -19.42 8.27
C ALA A 43 -14.22 -20.28 7.52
N GLU A 44 -14.72 -21.31 8.18
CA GLU A 44 -15.90 -22.11 7.76
C GLU A 44 -17.06 -21.21 7.35
N ASN A 45 -17.01 -19.98 7.84
CA ASN A 45 -17.99 -18.92 7.78
C ASN A 45 -17.86 -18.01 6.52
N THR A 46 -16.91 -18.22 5.62
CA THR A 46 -16.70 -17.31 4.47
C THR A 46 -16.99 -17.94 3.12
N ASN A 47 -18.08 -18.70 2.99
CA ASN A 47 -18.48 -19.26 1.69
C ASN A 47 -17.29 -19.89 0.91
N GLY A 48 -16.46 -20.67 1.61
CA GLY A 48 -15.33 -21.38 1.03
C GLY A 48 -13.97 -20.71 1.15
N GLY A 49 -13.76 -19.80 2.14
CA GLY A 49 -12.46 -19.17 2.40
C GLY A 49 -12.06 -18.09 1.39
N LEU A 50 -11.38 -17.05 1.87
CA LEU A 50 -10.84 -15.95 1.06
C LEU A 50 -9.31 -16.05 1.03
N ILE A 51 -8.70 -15.89 -0.13
CA ILE A 51 -7.25 -15.79 -0.26
C ILE A 51 -6.83 -14.41 0.26
N LEU A 52 -6.12 -14.38 1.39
CA LEU A 52 -5.65 -13.14 2.04
C LEU A 52 -4.36 -12.62 1.41
N ALA A 53 -3.50 -13.52 0.97
CA ALA A 53 -2.26 -13.17 0.28
C ALA A 53 -1.85 -14.24 -0.72
N THR A 54 -1.18 -13.79 -1.78
CA THR A 54 -0.70 -14.64 -2.87
C THR A 54 0.75 -14.30 -3.17
N SER A 55 1.63 -15.30 -3.20
CA SER A 55 3.03 -15.10 -3.61
C SER A 55 3.13 -14.63 -5.06
N PRO A 56 4.24 -13.98 -5.46
CA PRO A 56 4.43 -13.58 -6.86
C PRO A 56 4.33 -14.75 -7.83
N GLU A 57 4.89 -15.91 -7.48
CA GLU A 57 4.85 -17.10 -8.32
C GLU A 57 3.43 -17.68 -8.47
N ALA A 58 2.63 -17.70 -7.38
CA ALA A 58 1.23 -18.13 -7.46
C ALA A 58 0.37 -17.16 -8.28
N LYS A 59 0.66 -15.85 -8.22
CA LYS A 59 0.01 -14.86 -9.10
C LYS A 59 0.34 -15.12 -10.57
N HIS A 60 1.61 -15.42 -10.85
CA HIS A 60 2.10 -15.66 -12.20
C HIS A 60 1.53 -16.96 -12.80
N LEU A 61 1.63 -18.07 -12.07
CA LEU A 61 1.23 -19.38 -12.57
C LEU A 61 -0.29 -19.60 -12.61
N PHE A 62 -1.01 -19.09 -11.61
CA PHE A 62 -2.42 -19.43 -11.38
C PHE A 62 -3.38 -18.24 -11.45
N HIS A 63 -2.86 -17.05 -11.69
CA HIS A 63 -3.64 -15.80 -11.77
C HIS A 63 -4.51 -15.50 -10.52
N LEU A 64 -4.12 -16.08 -9.38
CA LEU A 64 -4.81 -15.88 -8.10
C LEU A 64 -4.59 -14.48 -7.56
N LYS A 65 -5.67 -13.85 -7.09
CA LYS A 65 -5.66 -12.48 -6.58
C LYS A 65 -5.97 -12.45 -5.09
N ALA A 66 -5.13 -11.80 -4.29
CA ALA A 66 -5.41 -11.54 -2.89
C ALA A 66 -6.68 -10.70 -2.73
N ASN A 67 -7.46 -10.98 -1.69
CA ASN A 67 -8.73 -10.34 -1.35
C ASN A 67 -9.84 -10.42 -2.42
N VAL A 68 -9.66 -11.25 -3.46
CA VAL A 68 -10.62 -11.48 -4.53
C VAL A 68 -10.88 -12.97 -4.72
N SER A 69 -9.80 -13.74 -4.99
CA SER A 69 -9.91 -15.19 -5.22
C SER A 69 -10.27 -15.93 -3.95
N ARG A 70 -11.02 -17.03 -4.12
CA ARG A 70 -11.53 -17.87 -3.03
C ARG A 70 -10.99 -19.29 -3.14
N LYS A 71 -11.27 -20.12 -2.13
CA LYS A 71 -10.89 -21.54 -2.10
C LYS A 71 -11.31 -22.28 -3.36
N ARG A 72 -12.49 -21.98 -3.90
CA ARG A 72 -13.02 -22.60 -5.14
C ARG A 72 -12.19 -22.27 -6.39
N ASP A 73 -11.42 -21.19 -6.37
CA ASP A 73 -10.59 -20.74 -7.50
C ASP A 73 -9.18 -21.36 -7.45
N LEU A 74 -8.88 -22.16 -6.42
CA LEU A 74 -7.60 -22.85 -6.29
C LEU A 74 -7.47 -23.95 -7.34
N PRO A 75 -6.36 -24.01 -8.08
CA PRO A 75 -6.08 -25.10 -8.99
C PRO A 75 -5.74 -26.39 -8.23
N ASN A 76 -6.05 -27.53 -8.80
CA ASN A 76 -5.56 -28.82 -8.30
C ASN A 76 -4.14 -29.07 -8.82
N ASP A 77 -3.16 -28.35 -8.24
CA ASP A 77 -1.74 -28.44 -8.62
C ASP A 77 -0.91 -28.73 -7.36
N PRO A 78 -0.15 -29.84 -7.32
CA PRO A 78 0.64 -30.23 -6.14
C PRO A 78 1.77 -29.28 -5.81
N ARG A 79 2.15 -28.37 -6.70
CA ARG A 79 3.15 -27.33 -6.45
C ARG A 79 2.62 -26.19 -5.59
N LEU A 80 1.28 -26.00 -5.56
CA LEU A 80 0.66 -24.89 -4.82
C LEU A 80 0.61 -25.19 -3.32
N TRP A 81 1.28 -24.35 -2.54
CA TRP A 81 1.17 -24.35 -1.09
C TRP A 81 -0.03 -23.53 -0.64
N VAL A 82 -0.97 -24.18 0.03
CA VAL A 82 -2.13 -23.52 0.65
C VAL A 82 -1.93 -23.58 2.16
N VAL A 83 -1.81 -22.42 2.81
CA VAL A 83 -1.49 -22.34 4.24
C VAL A 83 -2.50 -21.43 4.97
N PRO A 84 -2.78 -21.73 6.26
CA PRO A 84 -3.61 -20.86 7.09
C PRO A 84 -2.87 -19.58 7.49
N PRO A 85 -3.59 -18.49 7.82
CA PRO A 85 -2.97 -17.26 8.28
C PRO A 85 -2.46 -17.38 9.72
N ARG A 86 -1.28 -16.79 9.97
CA ARG A 86 -0.66 -16.70 11.31
C ARG A 86 -0.42 -15.24 11.69
N MET A 87 -1.46 -14.53 12.11
CA MET A 87 -1.40 -13.09 12.35
C MET A 87 -0.30 -12.68 13.33
N ASN A 88 -0.08 -13.46 14.40
CA ASN A 88 1.01 -13.19 15.35
C ASN A 88 2.39 -13.22 14.68
N LEU A 89 2.62 -14.14 13.74
CA LEU A 89 3.86 -14.18 12.95
C LEU A 89 4.02 -12.88 12.12
N TYR A 90 2.94 -12.42 11.50
CA TYR A 90 3.00 -11.23 10.63
C TYR A 90 3.24 -9.97 11.46
N ILE A 91 2.60 -9.83 12.61
CA ILE A 91 2.86 -8.73 13.55
C ILE A 91 4.32 -8.74 14.01
N GLN A 92 4.86 -9.89 14.40
CA GLN A 92 6.26 -10.00 14.82
C GLN A 92 7.22 -9.63 13.67
N ARG A 93 6.93 -10.03 12.43
CA ARG A 93 7.74 -9.65 11.27
C ARG A 93 7.66 -8.17 10.97
N ASN A 94 6.46 -7.57 11.07
CA ASN A 94 6.30 -6.13 10.94
C ASN A 94 7.14 -5.36 11.98
N LEU A 95 7.09 -5.76 13.25
CA LEU A 95 7.91 -5.15 14.30
C LEU A 95 9.41 -5.26 14.00
N GLN A 96 9.89 -6.43 13.55
CA GLN A 96 11.29 -6.62 13.16
C GLN A 96 11.70 -5.73 11.98
N ILE A 97 10.82 -5.54 11.00
CA ILE A 97 11.06 -4.65 9.86
C ILE A 97 11.17 -3.20 10.34
N ASN A 98 10.23 -2.74 11.17
CA ASN A 98 10.29 -1.38 11.73
C ASN A 98 11.54 -1.16 12.57
N GLN A 99 12.02 -2.15 13.33
CA GLN A 99 13.31 -2.09 14.03
C GLN A 99 14.50 -1.92 13.06
N ILE A 100 14.42 -2.48 11.86
CA ILE A 100 15.43 -2.24 10.82
C ILE A 100 15.33 -0.79 10.33
N PHE A 101 14.13 -0.26 10.10
CA PHE A 101 13.95 1.12 9.64
C PHE A 101 14.47 2.15 10.64
N HIS A 102 14.33 1.90 11.96
CA HIS A 102 14.92 2.74 13.01
C HIS A 102 16.47 2.77 13.02
N GLN A 103 17.14 1.95 12.22
CA GLN A 103 18.59 2.06 12.02
C GLN A 103 18.95 3.15 11.00
N PHE A 104 17.98 3.61 10.21
CA PHE A 104 18.16 4.59 9.13
C PHE A 104 17.56 5.97 9.44
N THR A 105 16.59 6.03 10.34
CA THR A 105 15.99 7.29 10.79
C THR A 105 15.43 7.15 12.21
N THR A 106 14.99 8.24 12.81
CA THR A 106 14.49 8.21 14.19
C THR A 106 13.11 7.58 14.28
N GLU A 107 12.71 7.14 15.48
CA GLU A 107 11.42 6.52 15.73
C GLU A 107 10.24 7.41 15.32
N LYS A 108 10.36 8.73 15.52
CA LYS A 108 9.32 9.70 15.14
C LYS A 108 9.17 9.89 13.64
N GLU A 109 10.20 9.54 12.89
CA GLU A 109 10.24 9.65 11.43
C GLU A 109 9.85 8.37 10.71
N VAL A 110 9.48 7.33 11.45
CA VAL A 110 8.92 6.07 10.93
C VAL A 110 7.44 6.01 11.29
N LEU A 111 6.58 6.07 10.28
CA LEU A 111 5.14 5.89 10.43
C LEU A 111 4.72 4.53 9.84
N PRO A 112 4.42 3.52 10.67
CA PRO A 112 3.77 2.30 10.19
C PRO A 112 2.40 2.67 9.60
N TYR A 113 2.27 2.56 8.28
CA TYR A 113 1.06 2.96 7.55
C TYR A 113 0.02 1.83 7.51
N SER A 114 0.52 0.59 7.37
CA SER A 114 -0.27 -0.64 7.45
C SER A 114 0.58 -1.77 8.03
N ILE A 115 0.06 -3.00 8.02
CA ILE A 115 0.82 -4.18 8.47
C ILE A 115 2.04 -4.48 7.58
N ASP A 116 2.05 -4.01 6.35
CA ASP A 116 3.08 -4.28 5.35
C ASP A 116 3.66 -3.01 4.69
N GLU A 117 3.14 -1.84 5.02
CA GLU A 117 3.64 -0.55 4.50
C GLU A 117 4.11 0.37 5.62
N SER A 118 5.22 1.05 5.41
CA SER A 118 5.74 2.09 6.32
C SER A 118 6.22 3.31 5.52
N ILE A 119 5.96 4.51 6.07
CA ILE A 119 6.49 5.77 5.56
C ILE A 119 7.68 6.16 6.42
N LEU A 120 8.79 6.49 5.78
CA LEU A 120 10.01 6.98 6.43
C LEU A 120 10.29 8.40 5.93
N ASP A 121 10.42 9.33 6.86
CA ASP A 121 11.01 10.63 6.56
C ASP A 121 12.54 10.50 6.68
N MET A 122 13.20 10.54 5.54
CA MET A 122 14.65 10.40 5.41
C MET A 122 15.35 11.76 5.19
N THR A 123 14.61 12.86 5.26
CA THR A 123 15.07 14.21 4.88
C THR A 123 16.41 14.57 5.51
N HIS A 124 16.56 14.28 6.80
CA HIS A 124 17.75 14.66 7.58
C HIS A 124 18.80 13.55 7.69
N THR A 125 18.47 12.31 7.35
CA THR A 125 19.32 11.14 7.67
C THR A 125 19.90 10.44 6.46
N TRP A 126 19.30 10.50 5.29
CA TRP A 126 19.71 9.70 4.13
C TRP A 126 21.21 9.85 3.78
N ARG A 127 21.78 11.07 3.92
CA ARG A 127 23.20 11.35 3.62
C ARG A 127 24.19 10.62 4.53
N LEU A 128 23.72 10.09 5.66
CA LEU A 128 24.54 9.29 6.57
C LEU A 128 24.78 7.87 6.03
N PHE A 129 24.00 7.42 5.04
CA PHE A 129 23.95 6.04 4.59
C PHE A 129 24.35 5.82 3.12
N GLY A 130 24.47 6.89 2.33
CA GLY A 130 24.83 6.78 0.93
C GLY A 130 25.02 8.12 0.24
N ASN A 131 25.50 8.06 -1.00
CA ASN A 131 25.77 9.22 -1.85
C ASN A 131 24.54 9.67 -2.65
N SER A 132 23.52 8.80 -2.74
CA SER A 132 22.24 9.11 -3.38
C SER A 132 21.08 8.47 -2.61
N VAL A 133 19.91 9.08 -2.72
CA VAL A 133 18.65 8.60 -2.12
C VAL A 133 18.36 7.16 -2.57
N ARG A 134 18.56 6.88 -3.84
CA ARG A 134 18.37 5.55 -4.45
C ARG A 134 19.32 4.49 -3.87
N GLU A 135 20.58 4.86 -3.61
CA GLU A 135 21.55 3.97 -2.96
C GLU A 135 21.09 3.60 -1.54
N VAL A 136 20.56 4.55 -0.78
CA VAL A 136 20.02 4.31 0.56
C VAL A 136 18.79 3.39 0.50
N ALA A 137 17.89 3.59 -0.47
CA ALA A 137 16.77 2.70 -0.68
C ALA A 137 17.21 1.25 -0.95
N ARG A 138 18.23 1.05 -1.79
CA ARG A 138 18.85 -0.28 -2.03
C ARG A 138 19.49 -0.87 -0.79
N LEU A 139 20.12 -0.05 0.04
CA LEU A 139 20.72 -0.50 1.30
C LEU A 139 19.64 -1.01 2.25
N ILE A 140 18.53 -0.31 2.38
CA ILE A 140 17.38 -0.74 3.19
C ILE A 140 16.82 -2.07 2.64
N GLN A 141 16.56 -2.17 1.34
CA GLN A 141 16.09 -3.42 0.71
C GLN A 141 17.03 -4.59 1.01
N LYS A 142 18.35 -4.38 0.84
CA LYS A 142 19.37 -5.38 1.12
C LYS A 142 19.37 -5.80 2.59
N THR A 143 19.25 -4.83 3.51
CA THR A 143 19.25 -5.10 4.95
C THR A 143 18.03 -5.93 5.37
N VAL A 144 16.83 -5.57 4.90
CA VAL A 144 15.62 -6.37 5.15
C VAL A 144 15.76 -7.77 4.56
N ARG A 145 16.27 -7.86 3.34
CA ARG A 145 16.48 -9.14 2.67
C ARG A 145 17.46 -10.04 3.43
N GLN A 146 18.59 -9.51 3.87
CA GLN A 146 19.61 -10.27 4.59
C GLN A 146 19.17 -10.71 5.98
N LYS A 147 18.49 -9.83 6.71
CA LYS A 147 18.07 -10.12 8.09
C LYS A 147 16.79 -10.96 8.18
N LEU A 148 15.85 -10.77 7.28
CA LEU A 148 14.51 -11.36 7.37
C LEU A 148 14.10 -12.23 6.18
N GLY A 149 14.89 -12.29 5.11
CA GLY A 149 14.55 -13.03 3.89
C GLY A 149 13.42 -12.40 3.06
N LEU A 150 12.94 -11.23 3.45
CA LEU A 150 11.79 -10.55 2.81
C LEU A 150 12.26 -9.59 1.71
N TYR A 151 11.39 -9.36 0.74
CA TYR A 151 11.63 -8.39 -0.33
C TYR A 151 10.74 -7.16 -0.12
N THR A 152 11.32 -5.98 -0.30
CA THR A 152 10.62 -4.70 -0.17
C THR A 152 10.64 -3.94 -1.47
N THR A 153 9.57 -3.17 -1.69
CA THR A 153 9.43 -2.23 -2.79
C THR A 153 9.46 -0.83 -2.20
N VAL A 154 10.16 0.10 -2.82
CA VAL A 154 10.38 1.45 -2.28
C VAL A 154 9.91 2.50 -3.29
N GLY A 155 8.95 3.31 -2.90
CA GLY A 155 8.61 4.57 -3.58
C GLY A 155 9.32 5.72 -2.91
N ILE A 156 9.92 6.60 -3.69
CA ILE A 156 10.69 7.77 -3.25
C ILE A 156 9.99 9.03 -3.76
N GLY A 157 9.88 10.05 -2.93
CA GLY A 157 9.29 11.33 -3.30
C GLY A 157 9.72 12.47 -2.40
N ASP A 158 9.42 13.70 -2.83
CA ASP A 158 9.66 14.92 -2.03
C ASP A 158 8.64 15.07 -0.89
N ASN A 159 7.59 14.28 -0.91
CA ASN A 159 6.53 14.21 0.09
C ASN A 159 5.86 12.81 0.09
N PRO A 160 5.02 12.48 1.09
CA PRO A 160 4.38 11.16 1.21
C PRO A 160 3.53 10.74 0.01
N VAL A 161 2.77 11.67 -0.61
CA VAL A 161 1.94 11.35 -1.79
C VAL A 161 2.80 10.96 -2.98
N GLN A 162 3.87 11.69 -3.26
CA GLN A 162 4.79 11.32 -4.35
C GLN A 162 5.44 9.96 -4.08
N ALA A 163 5.87 9.68 -2.85
CA ALA A 163 6.41 8.37 -2.48
C ALA A 163 5.36 7.25 -2.68
N LYS A 164 4.09 7.49 -2.34
CA LYS A 164 3.00 6.53 -2.55
C LYS A 164 2.73 6.27 -4.02
N LEU A 165 2.62 7.30 -4.83
CA LEU A 165 2.42 7.16 -6.27
C LEU A 165 3.64 6.51 -6.95
N ALA A 166 4.86 6.87 -6.53
CA ALA A 166 6.09 6.24 -7.02
C ALA A 166 6.13 4.74 -6.71
N LEU A 167 5.67 4.34 -5.52
CA LEU A 167 5.57 2.95 -5.12
C LEU A 167 4.61 2.17 -6.02
N ASP A 168 3.36 2.66 -6.12
CA ASP A 168 2.28 1.91 -6.75
C ASP A 168 2.42 1.85 -8.27
N LEU A 169 2.83 2.95 -8.91
CA LEU A 169 2.85 3.07 -10.36
C LEU A 169 4.18 2.65 -11.00
N TYR A 170 5.29 2.78 -10.27
CA TYR A 170 6.62 2.57 -10.86
C TYR A 170 7.41 1.47 -10.16
N ALA A 171 7.55 1.52 -8.82
CA ALA A 171 8.40 0.59 -8.09
C ALA A 171 7.91 -0.87 -8.18
N LYS A 172 6.60 -1.08 -8.09
CA LYS A 172 5.99 -2.43 -8.14
C LYS A 172 6.15 -3.09 -9.52
N HIS A 173 6.45 -2.31 -10.56
CA HIS A 173 6.48 -2.74 -11.96
C HIS A 173 7.88 -2.81 -12.57
N ASN A 174 8.94 -2.53 -11.80
CA ASN A 174 10.32 -2.63 -12.29
C ASN A 174 11.15 -3.66 -11.52
N HIS A 175 12.28 -4.07 -12.10
CA HIS A 175 13.14 -5.10 -11.54
C HIS A 175 13.88 -4.67 -10.27
N GLU A 176 14.16 -3.38 -10.11
CA GLU A 176 14.86 -2.85 -8.94
C GLU A 176 13.94 -2.70 -7.74
N LEU A 177 12.61 -2.73 -7.97
CA LEU A 177 11.59 -2.49 -6.96
C LEU A 177 11.75 -1.10 -6.30
N ILE A 178 12.23 -0.10 -7.06
CA ILE A 178 12.39 1.29 -6.63
C ILE A 178 11.78 2.20 -7.69
N GLY A 179 10.89 3.09 -7.27
CA GLY A 179 10.31 4.15 -8.09
C GLY A 179 10.54 5.51 -7.45
N GLU A 180 10.62 6.55 -8.26
CA GLU A 180 10.86 7.93 -7.81
C GLU A 180 9.90 8.87 -8.50
N ILE A 181 9.33 9.82 -7.77
CA ILE A 181 8.60 10.97 -8.29
C ILE A 181 9.08 12.19 -7.52
N HIS A 182 9.44 13.24 -8.25
CA HIS A 182 9.84 14.54 -7.72
C HIS A 182 9.00 15.62 -8.40
N TYR A 183 8.94 16.83 -7.83
CA TYR A 183 8.12 17.91 -8.39
C TYR A 183 8.43 18.18 -9.86
N GLU A 184 9.70 18.13 -10.26
CA GLU A 184 10.13 18.35 -11.65
C GLU A 184 9.61 17.26 -12.60
N THR A 185 9.31 16.08 -12.07
CA THR A 185 8.84 14.94 -12.88
C THR A 185 7.32 14.76 -12.84
N VAL A 186 6.58 15.62 -12.14
CA VAL A 186 5.11 15.56 -12.06
C VAL A 186 4.45 15.57 -13.44
N PRO A 187 4.85 16.44 -14.39
CA PRO A 187 4.24 16.44 -15.72
C PRO A 187 4.40 15.11 -16.45
N ASP A 188 5.58 14.50 -16.36
CA ASP A 188 5.89 13.26 -17.06
C ASP A 188 5.34 12.01 -16.36
N LYS A 189 5.22 12.04 -15.03
CA LYS A 189 4.91 10.85 -14.23
C LYS A 189 3.50 10.83 -13.64
N ILE A 190 2.92 11.99 -13.31
CA ILE A 190 1.57 12.04 -12.75
C ILE A 190 0.56 12.44 -13.83
N TRP A 191 0.83 13.50 -14.61
CA TRP A 191 -0.13 13.93 -15.62
C TRP A 191 -0.25 12.97 -16.81
N SER A 192 0.76 12.15 -17.05
CA SER A 192 0.71 11.09 -18.07
C SER A 192 -0.20 9.92 -17.74
N ILE A 193 -0.74 9.84 -16.49
CA ILE A 193 -1.65 8.78 -16.08
C ILE A 193 -3.00 9.01 -16.74
N THR A 194 -3.40 8.09 -17.60
CA THR A 194 -4.66 8.13 -18.36
C THR A 194 -5.81 7.48 -17.62
N GLU A 195 -5.54 6.47 -16.79
CA GLU A 195 -6.56 5.75 -16.02
C GLU A 195 -6.61 6.27 -14.58
N LEU A 196 -7.67 7.02 -14.25
CA LEU A 196 -7.83 7.63 -12.92
C LEU A 196 -7.82 6.61 -11.78
N THR A 197 -8.32 5.40 -12.03
CA THR A 197 -8.40 4.36 -11.00
C THR A 197 -7.06 3.72 -10.65
N ASP A 198 -6.00 3.99 -11.41
CA ASP A 198 -4.64 3.59 -11.07
C ASP A 198 -4.04 4.48 -9.96
N VAL A 199 -4.65 5.65 -9.72
CA VAL A 199 -4.16 6.60 -8.72
C VAL A 199 -4.74 6.29 -7.35
N TRP A 200 -3.86 6.15 -6.38
CA TRP A 200 -4.26 5.96 -4.98
C TRP A 200 -5.25 7.04 -4.52
N GLY A 201 -6.36 6.61 -3.90
CA GLY A 201 -7.45 7.48 -3.46
C GLY A 201 -8.55 7.71 -4.51
N ILE A 202 -8.36 7.29 -5.76
CA ILE A 202 -9.38 7.38 -6.81
C ILE A 202 -9.93 5.98 -7.14
N GLY A 203 -10.95 5.56 -6.41
CA GLY A 203 -11.67 4.33 -6.72
C GLY A 203 -12.71 4.52 -7.84
N PRO A 204 -13.34 3.43 -8.33
CA PRO A 204 -14.30 3.49 -9.46
C PRO A 204 -15.46 4.48 -9.24
N ARG A 205 -15.91 4.65 -8.01
CA ARG A 205 -16.98 5.61 -7.69
C ARG A 205 -16.51 7.07 -7.83
N MET A 206 -15.26 7.36 -7.43
CA MET A 206 -14.69 8.70 -7.55
C MET A 206 -14.36 8.99 -9.02
N ALA A 207 -13.77 8.07 -9.75
CA ALA A 207 -13.53 8.19 -11.20
C ALA A 207 -14.84 8.50 -11.95
N LYS A 208 -15.94 7.81 -11.62
CA LYS A 208 -17.26 8.11 -12.21
C LYS A 208 -17.76 9.52 -11.88
N ARG A 209 -17.47 10.04 -10.69
CA ARG A 209 -17.82 11.43 -10.32
C ARG A 209 -16.98 12.44 -11.10
N LEU A 210 -15.66 12.19 -11.23
CA LEU A 210 -14.76 13.02 -12.01
C LEU A 210 -15.16 13.03 -13.50
N ASN A 211 -15.48 11.88 -14.08
CA ASN A 211 -15.95 11.77 -15.47
C ASN A 211 -17.22 12.59 -15.74
N ARG A 212 -18.13 12.71 -14.76
CA ARG A 212 -19.31 13.59 -14.90
C ARG A 212 -18.95 15.08 -14.94
N LEU A 213 -17.77 15.43 -14.42
CA LEU A 213 -17.20 16.78 -14.48
C LEU A 213 -16.30 16.96 -15.73
N GLN A 214 -16.32 16.00 -16.66
CA GLN A 214 -15.47 15.97 -17.87
C GLN A 214 -13.98 15.89 -17.54
N ILE A 215 -13.64 15.17 -16.44
CA ILE A 215 -12.27 14.91 -16.00
C ILE A 215 -12.02 13.41 -16.15
N HIS A 216 -11.19 13.01 -17.13
CA HIS A 216 -10.98 11.62 -17.52
C HIS A 216 -9.58 11.08 -17.22
N ASN A 217 -8.62 11.97 -16.93
CA ASN A 217 -7.21 11.64 -16.68
C ASN A 217 -6.59 12.62 -15.67
N MET A 218 -5.35 12.34 -15.26
CA MET A 218 -4.66 13.16 -14.27
C MET A 218 -4.25 14.54 -14.80
N TYR A 219 -3.98 14.67 -16.11
CA TYR A 219 -3.71 15.97 -16.71
C TYR A 219 -4.92 16.90 -16.61
N GLU A 220 -6.10 16.41 -16.97
CA GLU A 220 -7.35 17.18 -16.87
C GLU A 220 -7.67 17.54 -15.42
N LEU A 221 -7.45 16.61 -14.47
CA LEU A 221 -7.64 16.87 -13.04
C LEU A 221 -6.72 17.99 -12.56
N ALA A 222 -5.44 17.95 -12.93
CA ALA A 222 -4.46 18.97 -12.55
C ALA A 222 -4.77 20.35 -13.12
N HIS A 223 -5.42 20.43 -14.30
CA HIS A 223 -5.74 21.68 -14.98
C HIS A 223 -7.18 22.13 -14.78
N THR A 224 -7.97 21.40 -14.00
CA THR A 224 -9.33 21.81 -13.62
C THR A 224 -9.28 22.91 -12.55
N ASN A 225 -10.26 23.83 -12.58
CA ASN A 225 -10.37 24.86 -11.56
C ASN A 225 -10.55 24.25 -10.14
N PRO A 226 -9.62 24.50 -9.20
CA PRO A 226 -9.66 23.90 -7.86
C PRO A 226 -10.90 24.36 -7.05
N TYR A 227 -11.43 25.54 -7.31
CA TYR A 227 -12.67 26.00 -6.66
C TYR A 227 -13.88 25.19 -7.12
N LEU A 228 -13.94 24.81 -8.40
CA LEU A 228 -14.97 23.93 -8.94
C LEU A 228 -14.87 22.55 -8.28
N LEU A 229 -13.67 21.98 -8.19
CA LEU A 229 -13.46 20.69 -7.53
C LEU A 229 -13.90 20.73 -6.06
N LYS A 230 -13.55 21.80 -5.32
CA LYS A 230 -13.97 21.99 -3.94
C LYS A 230 -15.49 22.12 -3.83
N GLN A 231 -16.14 22.84 -4.72
CA GLN A 231 -17.60 23.01 -4.75
C GLN A 231 -18.32 21.69 -5.02
N GLN A 232 -17.85 20.88 -5.96
CA GLN A 232 -18.51 19.65 -6.41
C GLN A 232 -18.18 18.43 -5.55
N LEU A 233 -16.98 18.38 -4.97
CA LEU A 233 -16.44 17.20 -4.27
C LEU A 233 -16.07 17.48 -2.80
N GLY A 234 -16.18 18.74 -2.34
CA GLY A 234 -15.81 19.14 -0.98
C GLY A 234 -14.29 19.09 -0.75
N VAL A 235 -13.88 18.78 0.47
CA VAL A 235 -12.47 18.68 0.87
C VAL A 235 -11.71 17.68 -0.01
N ILE A 236 -12.34 16.56 -0.38
CA ILE A 236 -11.75 15.56 -1.26
C ILE A 236 -11.37 16.15 -2.62
N GLY A 237 -12.18 17.06 -3.17
CA GLY A 237 -11.84 17.75 -4.43
C GLY A 237 -10.55 18.56 -4.33
N SER A 238 -10.32 19.24 -3.21
CA SER A 238 -9.08 19.96 -2.96
C SER A 238 -7.88 19.02 -2.81
N GLN A 239 -8.08 17.89 -2.13
CA GLN A 239 -7.04 16.87 -1.98
C GLN A 239 -6.67 16.21 -3.31
N LEU A 240 -7.65 15.88 -4.14
CA LEU A 240 -7.42 15.31 -5.47
C LEU A 240 -6.66 16.28 -6.39
N PHE A 241 -6.99 17.57 -6.32
CA PHE A 241 -6.24 18.60 -7.04
C PHE A 241 -4.78 18.64 -6.59
N ALA A 242 -4.53 18.66 -5.27
CA ALA A 242 -3.17 18.62 -4.71
C ALA A 242 -2.43 17.36 -5.14
N THR A 243 -3.08 16.18 -5.06
CA THR A 243 -2.50 14.91 -5.52
C THR A 243 -2.13 14.96 -7.00
N ALA A 244 -2.95 15.56 -7.87
CA ALA A 244 -2.65 15.70 -9.29
C ALA A 244 -1.42 16.58 -9.56
N TRP A 245 -1.11 17.50 -8.65
CA TRP A 245 0.11 18.30 -8.67
C TRP A 245 1.27 17.67 -7.86
N GLY A 246 1.09 16.46 -7.34
CA GLY A 246 2.09 15.80 -6.51
C GLY A 246 2.36 16.53 -5.19
N ILE A 247 1.39 17.29 -4.67
CA ILE A 247 1.51 18.09 -3.47
C ILE A 247 0.89 17.37 -2.28
N ASP A 248 1.65 17.26 -1.20
CA ASP A 248 1.19 16.81 0.11
C ASP A 248 1.87 17.63 1.20
N ARG A 249 1.07 18.15 2.13
CA ARG A 249 1.54 18.95 3.27
C ARG A 249 1.38 18.20 4.59
N ALA A 250 1.17 16.86 4.52
CA ALA A 250 1.09 16.02 5.70
C ALA A 250 2.46 15.97 6.43
N GLN A 251 2.42 16.08 7.73
CA GLN A 251 3.61 15.97 8.58
C GLN A 251 3.61 14.59 9.23
N VAL A 252 4.55 13.75 8.81
CA VAL A 252 4.67 12.35 9.28
C VAL A 252 5.05 12.29 10.77
N THR A 253 5.83 13.27 11.24
CA THR A 253 6.35 13.32 12.60
C THR A 253 5.37 13.86 13.64
N GLU A 254 4.26 14.48 13.20
CA GLU A 254 3.26 14.99 14.14
C GLU A 254 2.22 13.91 14.50
N PRO A 255 2.07 13.60 15.81
CA PRO A 255 1.04 12.67 16.23
C PRO A 255 -0.35 13.23 15.93
N THR A 256 -1.15 12.46 15.23
CA THR A 256 -2.56 12.83 14.96
C THR A 256 -3.32 12.88 16.28
N LYS A 257 -3.81 14.07 16.67
CA LYS A 257 -4.70 14.21 17.81
C LYS A 257 -6.08 13.62 17.46
N VAL A 258 -6.35 12.43 17.97
CA VAL A 258 -7.67 11.80 17.83
C VAL A 258 -8.66 12.56 18.71
N LYS A 259 -9.64 13.22 18.10
CA LYS A 259 -10.69 13.96 18.83
C LYS A 259 -11.72 13.03 19.46
N GLU A 260 -12.02 11.92 18.79
CA GLU A 260 -12.99 10.91 19.21
C GLU A 260 -12.42 9.52 18.95
N ALA A 261 -12.56 8.61 19.90
CA ALA A 261 -12.17 7.22 19.74
C ALA A 261 -13.44 6.36 19.63
N SER A 262 -13.43 5.42 18.70
CA SER A 262 -14.46 4.40 18.58
C SER A 262 -13.87 3.00 18.73
N LEU A 263 -14.62 2.12 19.38
CA LEU A 263 -14.30 0.70 19.41
C LEU A 263 -15.33 -0.02 18.56
N GLY A 264 -14.86 -0.87 17.65
CA GLY A 264 -15.73 -1.65 16.77
C GLY A 264 -15.23 -3.08 16.64
N ASN A 265 -16.15 -4.00 16.49
CA ASN A 265 -15.87 -5.37 16.10
C ASN A 265 -16.75 -5.75 14.93
N SER A 266 -16.24 -6.59 14.05
CA SER A 266 -16.98 -7.11 12.90
C SER A 266 -16.63 -8.56 12.65
N GLN A 267 -17.62 -9.32 12.22
CA GLN A 267 -17.41 -10.70 11.80
C GLN A 267 -18.23 -10.99 10.54
N VAL A 268 -17.71 -11.87 9.70
CA VAL A 268 -18.48 -12.43 8.60
C VAL A 268 -19.34 -13.55 9.17
N LEU A 269 -20.64 -13.49 8.91
CA LEU A 269 -21.57 -14.49 9.40
C LEU A 269 -21.40 -15.81 8.64
N PRO A 270 -21.62 -16.98 9.29
CA PRO A 270 -21.42 -18.29 8.69
C PRO A 270 -22.43 -18.60 7.56
N ARG A 271 -23.60 -17.97 7.61
CA ARG A 271 -24.67 -18.12 6.64
C ARG A 271 -25.52 -16.86 6.59
N ASP A 272 -26.42 -16.79 5.63
CA ASP A 272 -27.47 -15.78 5.64
C ASP A 272 -28.51 -16.09 6.73
N TYR A 273 -28.95 -15.07 7.44
CA TYR A 273 -29.98 -15.13 8.48
C TYR A 273 -31.21 -14.34 7.99
N PHE A 274 -32.36 -15.00 7.98
CA PHE A 274 -33.63 -14.44 7.48
C PHE A 274 -34.68 -14.30 8.58
N ASN A 275 -34.46 -14.96 9.72
CA ASN A 275 -35.42 -14.95 10.84
C ASN A 275 -35.00 -13.86 11.84
N GLN A 276 -35.97 -13.01 12.25
CA GLN A 276 -35.73 -11.91 13.18
C GLN A 276 -35.09 -12.37 14.50
N ALA A 277 -35.56 -13.45 15.10
CA ALA A 277 -35.02 -13.94 16.37
C ALA A 277 -33.56 -14.42 16.26
N GLU A 278 -33.19 -15.01 15.12
CA GLU A 278 -31.79 -15.37 14.84
C GLU A 278 -30.91 -14.14 14.66
N ILE A 279 -31.39 -13.13 13.93
CA ILE A 279 -30.69 -11.87 13.69
C ILE A 279 -30.44 -11.15 15.02
N GLU A 280 -31.48 -11.05 15.86
CA GLU A 280 -31.35 -10.43 17.19
C GLU A 280 -30.34 -11.17 18.09
N THR A 281 -30.26 -12.50 17.98
CA THR A 281 -29.26 -13.29 18.72
C THR A 281 -27.83 -13.02 18.26
N VAL A 282 -27.63 -12.81 16.97
CA VAL A 282 -26.31 -12.50 16.39
C VAL A 282 -25.86 -11.07 16.71
N ILE A 283 -26.79 -10.13 16.87
CA ILE A 283 -26.48 -8.73 17.18
C ILE A 283 -26.15 -8.54 18.68
N LYS A 284 -26.70 -9.36 19.57
CA LYS A 284 -26.42 -9.32 21.03
C LYS A 284 -25.05 -9.88 21.35
#